data_a9ef951b5f5e408d0b686d7abb7c3bd8
#
_entry.id   a9ef951b5f5e408d0b686d7abb7c3bd8
#
_cell.length_a   1.000
_cell.length_b   1.000
_cell.length_c   1.000
_cell.angle_alpha   90.00
_cell.angle_beta   90.00
_cell.angle_gamma   90.00
#
_symmetry.space_group_name_H-M   'P 1'
#
loop_
_entity.id
_entity.type
_entity.pdbx_description
1 polymer ?
#
loop_
_entity_poly.entity_id
_entity_poly.type
_entity_poly.pdbx_seq_one_letter_code
_entity_poly.pdbx_strand_id
1 'polypeptide(L)'
;MYTNKHAWTNKDGTYKEVYYYICGRNKQERGHHCDYKASLRKTDIEPLVIEAVKELVSDKYFAKEIEKRIGVQTDTTAIDKELANYESKLKEVDLNKARLEREIDNLPIDARFRERKIHDMTLRLDALYDTIVELEERIEDAKLRKSSIEMETITLDNIYKLMLNFGKLYDIISDEEKKSLITYLIKEIQIYPNGESEQPLKSIEFNFPIYRDGQEVRRLLWEKGNTVETVVLLKKHSNKDLPKAGAKAPLK
;
A
#
# COMPACT_ATOMS: atom_id res chain seq x y z
N MET A 1 -15.40 -9.22 12.34
CA MET A 1 -16.69 -9.02 13.06
C MET A 1 -17.70 -8.43 12.09
N TYR A 2 -19.00 -8.60 12.37
CA TYR A 2 -20.08 -7.97 11.61
C TYR A 2 -20.98 -7.19 12.56
N THR A 3 -21.70 -6.22 12.04
CA THR A 3 -22.63 -5.38 12.81
C THR A 3 -23.98 -6.11 12.96
N ASN A 4 -24.52 -6.14 14.15
CA ASN A 4 -25.89 -6.59 14.43
C ASN A 4 -26.68 -5.44 15.06
N LYS A 5 -27.90 -5.23 14.60
CA LYS A 5 -28.79 -4.18 15.09
C LYS A 5 -29.84 -4.78 16.01
N HIS A 6 -29.96 -4.26 17.21
CA HIS A 6 -31.09 -4.50 18.09
C HIS A 6 -31.94 -3.22 18.18
N ALA A 7 -33.21 -3.37 17.89
CA ALA A 7 -34.15 -2.26 17.93
C ALA A 7 -35.40 -2.67 18.71
N TRP A 8 -35.92 -1.74 19.54
CA TRP A 8 -37.16 -1.93 20.30
C TRP A 8 -37.84 -0.60 20.55
N THR A 9 -39.12 -0.69 20.84
CA THR A 9 -39.94 0.46 21.29
C THR A 9 -40.16 0.33 22.78
N ASN A 10 -39.83 1.38 23.52
CA ASN A 10 -40.09 1.43 24.97
C ASN A 10 -41.60 1.57 25.26
N LYS A 11 -41.98 1.39 26.52
CA LYS A 11 -43.38 1.54 26.96
C LYS A 11 -43.92 2.97 26.82
N ASP A 12 -43.04 3.94 26.76
CA ASP A 12 -43.33 5.37 26.54
C ASP A 12 -43.47 5.72 25.05
N GLY A 13 -43.37 4.76 24.12
CA GLY A 13 -43.43 4.94 22.69
C GLY A 13 -42.12 5.36 22.04
N THR A 14 -41.04 5.59 22.82
CA THR A 14 -39.73 5.95 22.24
C THR A 14 -39.09 4.74 21.54
N TYR A 15 -38.66 4.95 20.30
CA TYR A 15 -37.91 3.96 19.54
C TYR A 15 -36.42 4.04 19.90
N LYS A 16 -35.83 2.90 20.25
CA LYS A 16 -34.40 2.77 20.52
C LYS A 16 -33.77 1.72 19.65
N GLU A 17 -32.54 1.99 19.21
CA GLU A 17 -31.71 1.04 18.49
C GLU A 17 -30.30 1.05 19.03
N VAL A 18 -29.70 -0.12 19.10
CA VAL A 18 -28.31 -0.32 19.52
C VAL A 18 -27.63 -1.23 18.52
N TYR A 19 -26.42 -0.87 18.14
CA TYR A 19 -25.58 -1.63 17.23
C TYR A 19 -24.46 -2.34 18.00
N TYR A 20 -24.21 -3.59 17.61
CA TYR A 20 -23.19 -4.45 18.22
C TYR A 20 -22.27 -5.01 17.14
N TYR A 21 -20.99 -5.11 17.45
CA TYR A 21 -20.03 -5.90 16.71
C TYR A 21 -19.97 -7.30 17.27
N ILE A 22 -20.25 -8.30 16.43
CA ILE A 22 -20.32 -9.72 16.81
C ILE A 22 -19.28 -10.49 15.98
N CYS A 23 -18.59 -11.46 16.61
CA CYS A 23 -17.67 -12.34 15.93
C CYS A 23 -18.44 -13.32 15.02
N GLY A 24 -18.20 -13.27 13.71
CA GLY A 24 -18.82 -14.18 12.75
C GLY A 24 -18.35 -15.63 12.85
N ARG A 25 -17.26 -15.89 13.58
CA ARG A 25 -16.68 -17.23 13.79
C ARG A 25 -17.11 -17.88 15.12
N ASN A 26 -17.97 -17.22 15.84
CA ASN A 26 -18.49 -17.74 17.14
C ASN A 26 -19.54 -18.89 16.94
N LYS A 27 -20.10 -19.05 15.72
CA LYS A 27 -21.01 -20.16 15.40
C LYS A 27 -20.22 -21.35 14.87
N GLN A 28 -20.35 -22.48 15.53
CA GLN A 28 -19.71 -23.77 15.21
C GLN A 28 -19.96 -24.25 13.76
N GLU A 29 -21.03 -23.82 13.15
CA GLU A 29 -21.49 -24.22 11.80
C GLU A 29 -20.52 -23.85 10.65
N ARG A 30 -19.50 -23.05 10.91
CA ARG A 30 -18.56 -22.56 9.86
C ARG A 30 -17.12 -23.10 9.96
N GLY A 31 -16.90 -24.16 10.74
CA GLY A 31 -15.60 -24.84 10.80
C GLY A 31 -14.45 -24.08 11.47
N HIS A 32 -14.68 -22.83 11.90
CA HIS A 32 -13.68 -22.03 12.62
C HIS A 32 -14.25 -21.60 13.96
N HIS A 33 -13.61 -22.04 15.04
CA HIS A 33 -14.01 -21.67 16.40
C HIS A 33 -13.28 -20.38 16.82
N CYS A 34 -14.03 -19.42 17.41
CA CYS A 34 -13.52 -18.25 18.07
C CYS A 34 -14.07 -18.18 19.48
N ASP A 35 -13.20 -18.10 20.47
CA ASP A 35 -13.58 -18.07 21.88
C ASP A 35 -14.21 -16.74 22.31
N TYR A 36 -14.14 -15.72 21.48
CA TYR A 36 -14.77 -14.43 21.73
C TYR A 36 -16.30 -14.53 21.59
N LYS A 37 -17.00 -14.63 22.73
CA LYS A 37 -18.46 -14.78 22.81
C LYS A 37 -19.21 -13.48 23.07
N ALA A 38 -18.51 -12.40 23.43
CA ALA A 38 -19.18 -11.14 23.75
C ALA A 38 -19.61 -10.38 22.50
N SER A 39 -20.65 -9.57 22.69
CA SER A 39 -21.06 -8.54 21.76
C SER A 39 -20.47 -7.21 22.20
N LEU A 40 -19.74 -6.54 21.32
CA LEU A 40 -19.13 -5.25 21.60
C LEU A 40 -20.06 -4.15 21.10
N ARG A 41 -20.49 -3.23 21.96
CA ARG A 41 -21.34 -2.12 21.53
C ARG A 41 -20.58 -1.17 20.64
N LYS A 42 -21.25 -0.70 19.60
CA LYS A 42 -20.72 0.33 18.70
C LYS A 42 -20.29 1.59 19.47
N THR A 43 -21.13 2.00 20.43
CA THR A 43 -20.89 3.17 21.30
C THR A 43 -19.66 3.05 22.20
N ASP A 44 -19.17 1.86 22.45
CA ASP A 44 -18.06 1.61 23.36
C ASP A 44 -16.72 1.55 22.62
N ILE A 45 -16.70 1.05 21.38
CA ILE A 45 -15.45 0.87 20.61
C ILE A 45 -15.13 2.03 19.65
N GLU A 46 -16.15 2.55 18.95
CA GLU A 46 -15.90 3.58 17.94
C GLU A 46 -15.30 4.87 18.53
N PRO A 47 -15.80 5.39 19.67
CA PRO A 47 -15.19 6.57 20.28
C PRO A 47 -13.72 6.34 20.65
N LEU A 48 -13.36 5.15 21.17
CA LEU A 48 -11.99 4.82 21.52
C LEU A 48 -11.06 4.81 20.31
N VAL A 49 -11.54 4.26 19.18
CA VAL A 49 -10.77 4.28 17.93
C VAL A 49 -10.53 5.71 17.46
N ILE A 50 -11.55 6.55 17.49
CA ILE A 50 -11.44 7.95 17.10
C ILE A 50 -10.53 8.73 18.03
N GLU A 51 -10.63 8.50 19.33
CA GLU A 51 -9.76 9.10 20.34
C GLU A 51 -8.30 8.72 20.09
N ALA A 52 -8.01 7.43 19.86
CA ALA A 52 -6.68 6.96 19.55
C ALA A 52 -6.09 7.60 18.29
N VAL A 53 -6.88 7.76 17.22
CA VAL A 53 -6.45 8.45 16.01
C VAL A 53 -6.24 9.94 16.25
N LYS A 54 -7.16 10.61 16.97
CA LYS A 54 -7.02 12.03 17.32
C LYS A 54 -5.78 12.29 18.19
N GLU A 55 -5.51 11.43 19.16
CA GLU A 55 -4.34 11.52 20.03
C GLU A 55 -3.04 11.36 19.23
N LEU A 56 -2.97 10.34 18.35
CA LEU A 56 -1.84 10.14 17.44
C LEU A 56 -1.54 11.39 16.61
N VAL A 57 -2.58 11.96 15.98
CA VAL A 57 -2.42 13.14 15.12
C VAL A 57 -2.08 14.40 15.91
N SER A 58 -2.51 14.48 17.16
CA SER A 58 -2.19 15.59 18.06
C SER A 58 -0.76 15.54 18.61
N ASP A 59 -0.08 14.39 18.45
CA ASP A 59 1.32 14.26 18.83
C ASP A 59 2.21 15.14 17.93
N LYS A 60 2.90 16.07 18.54
CA LYS A 60 3.77 17.03 17.84
C LYS A 60 4.93 16.35 17.09
N TYR A 61 5.43 15.23 17.59
CA TYR A 61 6.51 14.48 16.95
C TYR A 61 5.97 13.78 15.71
N PHE A 62 4.82 13.12 15.81
CA PHE A 62 4.14 12.50 14.70
C PHE A 62 3.81 13.50 13.59
N ALA A 63 3.20 14.63 13.94
CA ALA A 63 2.86 15.67 12.97
C ALA A 63 4.09 16.19 12.21
N LYS A 64 5.19 16.47 12.91
CA LYS A 64 6.45 16.89 12.28
C LYS A 64 7.07 15.84 11.37
N GLU A 65 7.02 14.57 11.76
CA GLU A 65 7.54 13.48 10.93
C GLU A 65 6.72 13.30 9.64
N ILE A 66 5.40 13.45 9.73
CA ILE A 66 4.53 13.43 8.55
C ILE A 66 4.78 14.66 7.66
N GLU A 67 4.85 15.88 8.24
CA GLU A 67 5.12 17.10 7.47
C GLU A 67 6.43 17.03 6.68
N LYS A 68 7.47 16.43 7.23
CA LYS A 68 8.75 16.22 6.53
C LYS A 68 8.64 15.28 5.33
N ARG A 69 7.64 14.42 5.30
CA ARG A 69 7.46 13.39 4.26
C ARG A 69 6.47 13.80 3.18
N ILE A 70 5.61 14.78 3.47
CA ILE A 70 4.73 15.36 2.45
C ILE A 70 5.58 16.08 1.41
N GLY A 71 5.39 15.69 0.13
CA GLY A 71 6.12 16.27 -1.00
C GLY A 71 7.55 15.73 -1.18
N VAL A 72 7.95 14.72 -0.42
CA VAL A 72 9.21 14.01 -0.69
C VAL A 72 9.02 13.18 -1.95
N GLN A 73 9.69 13.59 -3.02
CA GLN A 73 9.68 12.82 -4.27
C GLN A 73 10.37 11.48 -4.06
N THR A 74 9.74 10.42 -4.51
CA THR A 74 10.36 9.10 -4.52
C THR A 74 11.51 9.13 -5.53
N ASP A 75 12.66 8.56 -5.16
CA ASP A 75 13.83 8.52 -6.05
C ASP A 75 13.56 7.58 -7.23
N THR A 76 13.30 8.16 -8.39
CA THR A 76 13.11 7.45 -9.66
C THR A 76 14.39 7.40 -10.49
N THR A 77 15.51 7.90 -9.98
CA THR A 77 16.77 8.07 -10.71
C THR A 77 17.26 6.76 -11.35
N ALA A 78 17.04 5.62 -10.70
CA ALA A 78 17.43 4.33 -11.25
C ALA A 78 16.59 3.96 -12.49
N ILE A 79 15.27 4.20 -12.43
CA ILE A 79 14.34 3.93 -13.54
C ILE A 79 14.59 4.93 -14.68
N ASP A 80 14.86 6.18 -14.36
CA ASP A 80 15.17 7.21 -15.37
C ASP A 80 16.46 6.89 -16.14
N LYS A 81 17.48 6.35 -15.46
CA LYS A 81 18.71 5.86 -16.13
C LYS A 81 18.44 4.62 -16.99
N GLU A 82 17.59 3.73 -16.52
CA GLU A 82 17.18 2.54 -17.28
C GLU A 82 16.43 2.95 -18.56
N LEU A 83 15.48 3.87 -18.46
CA LEU A 83 14.73 4.43 -19.59
C LEU A 83 15.68 5.09 -20.60
N ALA A 84 16.56 5.99 -20.13
CA ALA A 84 17.51 6.66 -21.01
C ALA A 84 18.43 5.68 -21.75
N ASN A 85 18.82 4.58 -21.10
CA ASN A 85 19.62 3.53 -21.74
C ASN A 85 18.83 2.79 -22.83
N TYR A 86 17.58 2.41 -22.56
CA TYR A 86 16.74 1.73 -23.57
C TYR A 86 16.40 2.65 -24.73
N GLU A 87 16.04 3.90 -24.49
CA GLU A 87 15.76 4.90 -25.53
C GLU A 87 17.02 5.17 -26.40
N SER A 88 18.22 5.22 -25.79
CA SER A 88 19.46 5.37 -26.53
C SER A 88 19.73 4.15 -27.44
N LYS A 89 19.51 2.93 -26.93
CA LYS A 89 19.65 1.69 -27.70
C LYS A 89 18.64 1.63 -28.84
N LEU A 90 17.39 1.97 -28.58
CA LEU A 90 16.33 2.00 -29.60
C LEU A 90 16.72 2.93 -30.74
N LYS A 91 17.18 4.14 -30.41
CA LYS A 91 17.67 5.09 -31.41
C LYS A 91 18.83 4.55 -32.24
N GLU A 92 19.77 3.84 -31.62
CA GLU A 92 20.89 3.21 -32.32
C GLU A 92 20.40 2.11 -33.30
N VAL A 93 19.48 1.25 -32.84
CA VAL A 93 18.89 0.18 -33.66
C VAL A 93 18.09 0.77 -34.83
N ASP A 94 17.30 1.83 -34.61
CA ASP A 94 16.58 2.54 -35.67
C ASP A 94 17.51 3.14 -36.72
N LEU A 95 18.63 3.73 -36.31
CA LEU A 95 19.65 4.22 -37.24
C LEU A 95 20.27 3.10 -38.07
N ASN A 96 20.56 1.96 -37.45
CA ASN A 96 21.10 0.79 -38.13
C ASN A 96 20.09 0.21 -39.12
N LYS A 97 18.80 0.13 -38.71
CA LYS A 97 17.70 -0.27 -39.59
C LYS A 97 17.59 0.63 -40.82
N ALA A 98 17.53 1.94 -40.62
CA ALA A 98 17.43 2.91 -41.69
C ALA A 98 18.65 2.90 -42.63
N ARG A 99 19.85 2.56 -42.12
CA ARG A 99 21.03 2.36 -42.93
C ARG A 99 20.92 1.09 -43.79
N LEU A 100 20.50 -0.01 -43.22
CA LEU A 100 20.36 -1.28 -43.92
C LEU A 100 19.25 -1.17 -45.01
N GLU A 101 18.14 -0.54 -44.74
CA GLU A 101 17.08 -0.26 -45.71
C GLU A 101 17.64 0.52 -46.93
N ARG A 102 18.43 1.58 -46.71
CA ARG A 102 19.08 2.33 -47.79
C ARG A 102 20.09 1.49 -48.57
N GLU A 103 20.81 0.57 -47.92
CA GLU A 103 21.76 -0.32 -48.59
C GLU A 103 21.02 -1.29 -49.51
N ILE A 104 19.84 -1.80 -49.11
CA ILE A 104 18.97 -2.64 -49.90
C ILE A 104 18.46 -1.85 -51.11
N ASP A 105 17.93 -0.66 -50.91
CA ASP A 105 17.37 0.18 -51.99
C ASP A 105 18.39 0.58 -53.03
N ASN A 106 19.64 0.82 -52.60
CA ASN A 106 20.74 1.25 -53.50
C ASN A 106 21.47 0.08 -54.15
N LEU A 107 21.06 -1.19 -53.93
CA LEU A 107 21.76 -2.32 -54.49
C LEU A 107 21.53 -2.42 -56.00
N PRO A 108 22.60 -2.28 -56.87
CA PRO A 108 22.43 -2.31 -58.33
C PRO A 108 21.71 -3.55 -58.83
N ILE A 109 20.91 -3.39 -59.87
CA ILE A 109 20.11 -4.50 -60.46
C ILE A 109 20.99 -5.60 -61.01
N ASP A 110 22.16 -5.22 -61.55
CA ASP A 110 23.16 -6.11 -62.13
C ASP A 110 24.23 -6.62 -61.13
N ALA A 111 24.08 -6.31 -59.86
CA ALA A 111 25.04 -6.72 -58.83
C ALA A 111 25.14 -8.23 -58.76
N ARG A 112 26.38 -8.76 -58.78
CA ARG A 112 26.66 -10.19 -58.63
C ARG A 112 26.09 -10.69 -57.30
N PHE A 113 25.31 -11.79 -57.36
CA PHE A 113 24.63 -12.37 -56.22
C PHE A 113 23.59 -11.46 -55.51
N ARG A 114 22.95 -10.56 -56.28
CA ARG A 114 21.97 -9.60 -55.78
C ARG A 114 20.90 -10.24 -54.89
N GLU A 115 20.23 -11.27 -55.35
CA GLU A 115 19.16 -11.98 -54.61
C GLU A 115 19.64 -12.52 -53.27
N ARG A 116 20.81 -13.12 -53.25
CA ARG A 116 21.43 -13.66 -52.03
C ARG A 116 21.78 -12.53 -51.05
N LYS A 117 22.32 -11.42 -51.54
CA LYS A 117 22.63 -10.25 -50.70
C LYS A 117 21.37 -9.64 -50.11
N ILE A 118 20.31 -9.49 -50.90
CA ILE A 118 19.02 -8.99 -50.42
C ILE A 118 18.46 -9.91 -49.34
N HIS A 119 18.49 -11.22 -49.58
CA HIS A 119 18.03 -12.19 -48.61
C HIS A 119 18.78 -12.10 -47.28
N ASP A 120 20.11 -12.05 -47.31
CA ASP A 120 20.94 -11.90 -46.10
C ASP A 120 20.70 -10.57 -45.36
N MET A 121 20.46 -9.50 -46.12
CA MET A 121 20.13 -8.18 -45.54
C MET A 121 18.73 -8.18 -44.94
N THR A 122 17.74 -8.83 -45.57
CA THR A 122 16.39 -8.97 -45.03
C THR A 122 16.38 -9.71 -43.71
N LEU A 123 17.10 -10.82 -43.60
CA LEU A 123 17.23 -11.54 -42.34
C LEU A 123 17.81 -10.68 -41.21
N ARG A 124 18.77 -9.83 -41.53
CA ARG A 124 19.31 -8.87 -40.55
C ARG A 124 18.31 -7.79 -40.20
N LEU A 125 17.52 -7.32 -41.15
CA LEU A 125 16.45 -6.34 -40.95
C LEU A 125 15.36 -6.89 -40.03
N ASP A 126 14.95 -8.14 -40.23
CA ASP A 126 13.99 -8.83 -39.38
C ASP A 126 14.48 -8.90 -37.92
N ALA A 127 15.77 -9.25 -37.73
CA ALA A 127 16.37 -9.26 -36.39
C ALA A 127 16.43 -7.87 -35.73
N LEU A 128 16.58 -6.79 -36.53
CA LEU A 128 16.49 -5.42 -36.00
C LEU A 128 15.06 -5.06 -35.59
N TYR A 129 14.04 -5.50 -36.36
CA TYR A 129 12.64 -5.32 -35.97
C TYR A 129 12.32 -6.04 -34.67
N ASP A 130 12.75 -7.29 -34.49
CA ASP A 130 12.57 -8.04 -33.25
C ASP A 130 13.20 -7.29 -32.06
N THR A 131 14.41 -6.74 -32.26
CA THR A 131 15.11 -5.96 -31.23
C THR A 131 14.37 -4.66 -30.89
N ILE A 132 13.78 -3.99 -31.89
CA ILE A 132 12.98 -2.77 -31.68
C ILE A 132 11.76 -3.10 -30.82
N VAL A 133 11.00 -4.14 -31.14
CA VAL A 133 9.82 -4.56 -30.38
C VAL A 133 10.19 -4.87 -28.93
N GLU A 134 11.29 -5.63 -28.72
CA GLU A 134 11.75 -5.94 -27.36
C GLU A 134 12.14 -4.69 -26.57
N LEU A 135 12.79 -3.70 -27.20
CA LEU A 135 13.17 -2.45 -26.56
C LEU A 135 11.95 -1.56 -26.24
N GLU A 136 10.98 -1.51 -27.15
CA GLU A 136 9.73 -0.76 -26.94
C GLU A 136 8.92 -1.33 -25.77
N GLU A 137 8.82 -2.67 -25.66
CA GLU A 137 8.18 -3.34 -24.52
C GLU A 137 8.88 -3.01 -23.20
N ARG A 138 10.21 -3.01 -23.17
CA ARG A 138 10.99 -2.66 -21.98
C ARG A 138 10.83 -1.19 -21.59
N ILE A 139 10.75 -0.29 -22.55
CA ILE A 139 10.50 1.14 -22.32
C ILE A 139 9.10 1.33 -21.72
N GLU A 140 8.09 0.66 -22.25
CA GLU A 140 6.73 0.75 -21.74
C GLU A 140 6.62 0.20 -20.30
N ASP A 141 7.22 -0.95 -20.04
CA ASP A 141 7.27 -1.52 -18.69
C ASP A 141 7.96 -0.58 -17.69
N ALA A 142 9.09 0.01 -18.07
CA ALA A 142 9.79 0.97 -17.20
C ALA A 142 8.96 2.25 -16.95
N LYS A 143 8.23 2.75 -17.97
CA LYS A 143 7.30 3.88 -17.83
C LYS A 143 6.14 3.56 -16.89
N LEU A 144 5.55 2.36 -17.01
CA LEU A 144 4.48 1.91 -16.13
C LEU A 144 4.96 1.80 -14.68
N ARG A 145 6.15 1.23 -14.45
CA ARG A 145 6.75 1.15 -13.11
C ARG A 145 6.99 2.54 -12.51
N LYS A 146 7.50 3.47 -13.30
CA LYS A 146 7.71 4.88 -12.87
C LYS A 146 6.39 5.53 -12.49
N SER A 147 5.39 5.46 -13.36
CA SER A 147 4.06 6.01 -13.11
C SER A 147 3.40 5.43 -11.86
N SER A 148 3.53 4.12 -11.64
CA SER A 148 3.00 3.46 -10.43
C SER A 148 3.62 4.03 -9.14
N ILE A 149 4.94 4.24 -9.12
CA ILE A 149 5.65 4.81 -7.98
C ILE A 149 5.23 6.27 -7.73
N GLU A 150 5.10 7.07 -8.78
CA GLU A 150 4.64 8.46 -8.69
C GLU A 150 3.19 8.54 -8.16
N MET A 151 2.30 7.68 -8.62
CA MET A 151 0.92 7.60 -8.12
C MET A 151 0.86 7.18 -6.65
N GLU A 152 1.67 6.22 -6.23
CA GLU A 152 1.76 5.80 -4.84
C GLU A 152 2.21 6.96 -3.93
N THR A 153 3.20 7.73 -4.37
CA THR A 153 3.70 8.91 -3.64
C THR A 153 2.61 9.97 -3.46
N ILE A 154 1.87 10.30 -4.53
CA ILE A 154 0.75 11.24 -4.47
C ILE A 154 -0.35 10.75 -3.52
N THR A 155 -0.62 9.45 -3.52
CA THR A 155 -1.62 8.85 -2.63
C THR A 155 -1.21 8.97 -1.16
N LEU A 156 0.06 8.67 -0.83
CA LEU A 156 0.59 8.82 0.52
C LEU A 156 0.56 10.27 1.00
N ASP A 157 0.93 11.22 0.18
CA ASP A 157 0.85 12.65 0.49
C ASP A 157 -0.57 13.08 0.85
N ASN A 158 -1.56 12.61 0.09
CA ASN A 158 -2.96 12.90 0.36
C ASN A 158 -3.43 12.27 1.67
N ILE A 159 -3.02 11.03 1.96
CA ILE A 159 -3.31 10.36 3.23
C ILE A 159 -2.72 11.15 4.40
N TYR A 160 -1.46 11.58 4.31
CA TYR A 160 -0.81 12.34 5.37
C TYR A 160 -1.48 13.70 5.61
N LYS A 161 -1.91 14.40 4.55
CA LYS A 161 -2.69 15.65 4.67
C LYS A 161 -4.05 15.41 5.33
N LEU A 162 -4.73 14.31 5.00
CA LEU A 162 -5.98 13.92 5.65
C LEU A 162 -5.74 13.61 7.13
N MET A 163 -4.69 12.90 7.48
CA MET A 163 -4.34 12.61 8.87
C MET A 163 -4.09 13.86 9.67
N LEU A 164 -3.28 14.81 9.19
CA LEU A 164 -3.01 16.07 9.89
C LEU A 164 -4.28 16.89 10.17
N ASN A 165 -5.29 16.75 9.32
CA ASN A 165 -6.57 17.45 9.47
C ASN A 165 -7.68 16.56 10.05
N PHE A 166 -7.38 15.32 10.44
CA PHE A 166 -8.38 14.32 10.84
C PHE A 166 -9.35 14.83 11.90
N GLY A 167 -8.84 15.43 12.98
CA GLY A 167 -9.66 15.92 14.06
C GLY A 167 -10.70 16.97 13.64
N LYS A 168 -10.30 17.89 12.76
CA LYS A 168 -11.19 18.92 12.22
C LYS A 168 -12.21 18.35 11.25
N LEU A 169 -11.76 17.46 10.36
CA LEU A 169 -12.60 16.85 9.33
C LEU A 169 -13.63 15.92 9.95
N TYR A 170 -13.23 15.08 10.88
CA TYR A 170 -14.09 14.05 11.45
C TYR A 170 -15.34 14.62 12.15
N ASP A 171 -15.21 15.80 12.73
CA ASP A 171 -16.32 16.44 13.49
C ASP A 171 -17.36 17.10 12.57
N ILE A 172 -17.04 17.41 11.31
CA ILE A 172 -17.90 18.13 10.38
C ILE A 172 -18.51 17.29 9.25
N ILE A 173 -17.94 16.09 8.98
CA ILE A 173 -18.41 15.23 7.91
C ILE A 173 -19.59 14.33 8.34
N SER A 174 -20.36 13.86 7.37
CA SER A 174 -21.47 12.92 7.58
C SER A 174 -21.02 11.55 8.09
N ASP A 175 -21.94 10.74 8.64
CA ASP A 175 -21.61 9.40 9.14
C ASP A 175 -21.15 8.44 8.04
N GLU A 176 -21.62 8.60 6.80
CA GLU A 176 -21.18 7.82 5.64
C GLU A 176 -19.75 8.18 5.26
N GLU A 177 -19.43 9.48 5.26
CA GLU A 177 -18.07 9.97 5.03
C GLU A 177 -17.11 9.57 6.15
N LYS A 178 -17.54 9.59 7.41
CA LYS A 178 -16.78 9.06 8.55
C LYS A 178 -16.41 7.60 8.35
N LYS A 179 -17.38 6.78 7.95
CA LYS A 179 -17.16 5.37 7.67
C LYS A 179 -16.15 5.17 6.53
N SER A 180 -16.30 5.94 5.46
CA SER A 180 -15.38 5.90 4.31
C SER A 180 -13.97 6.31 4.72
N LEU A 181 -13.83 7.39 5.48
CA LEU A 181 -12.55 7.89 6.00
C LEU A 181 -11.85 6.85 6.89
N ILE A 182 -12.56 6.26 7.83
CA ILE A 182 -12.02 5.22 8.71
C ILE A 182 -11.60 3.98 7.92
N THR A 183 -12.41 3.53 6.97
CA THR A 183 -12.09 2.37 6.11
C THR A 183 -10.85 2.64 5.24
N TYR A 184 -10.66 3.87 4.81
CA TYR A 184 -9.49 4.28 4.03
C TYR A 184 -8.21 4.33 4.87
N LEU A 185 -8.30 4.82 6.10
CA LEU A 185 -7.15 4.98 6.98
C LEU A 185 -6.76 3.71 7.73
N ILE A 186 -7.74 2.92 8.19
CA ILE A 186 -7.54 1.80 9.11
C ILE A 186 -7.74 0.47 8.37
N LYS A 187 -6.72 -0.38 8.44
CA LYS A 187 -6.72 -1.73 7.90
C LYS A 187 -7.41 -2.72 8.84
N GLU A 188 -7.04 -2.66 10.13
CA GLU A 188 -7.49 -3.62 11.13
C GLU A 188 -7.57 -2.95 12.50
N ILE A 189 -8.61 -3.31 13.26
CA ILE A 189 -8.76 -2.96 14.67
C ILE A 189 -8.75 -4.26 15.46
N GLN A 190 -7.82 -4.40 16.39
CA GLN A 190 -7.78 -5.53 17.32
C GLN A 190 -8.36 -5.13 18.66
N ILE A 191 -9.09 -6.07 19.27
CA ILE A 191 -9.70 -5.92 20.57
C ILE A 191 -9.12 -6.94 21.56
N TYR A 192 -9.15 -6.61 22.85
CA TYR A 192 -8.77 -7.55 23.89
C TYR A 192 -9.85 -8.65 24.02
N PRO A 193 -9.43 -9.89 24.32
CA PRO A 193 -10.35 -10.92 24.79
C PRO A 193 -11.13 -10.48 26.04
N ASN A 194 -12.30 -11.08 26.25
CA ASN A 194 -13.12 -10.75 27.40
C ASN A 194 -12.38 -10.98 28.72
N GLY A 195 -12.34 -9.96 29.56
CA GLY A 195 -11.76 -10.01 30.89
C GLY A 195 -10.25 -9.80 30.96
N GLU A 196 -9.56 -9.64 29.83
CA GLU A 196 -8.12 -9.33 29.83
C GLU A 196 -7.82 -7.83 30.04
N SER A 197 -8.78 -6.97 29.74
CA SER A 197 -8.63 -5.52 29.89
C SER A 197 -9.96 -4.85 30.22
N GLU A 198 -9.91 -3.74 30.97
CA GLU A 198 -11.08 -2.90 31.21
C GLU A 198 -11.56 -2.19 29.93
N GLN A 199 -10.67 -1.95 29.00
CA GLN A 199 -11.00 -1.32 27.71
C GLN A 199 -10.94 -2.34 26.59
N PRO A 200 -11.86 -2.25 25.60
CA PRO A 200 -11.92 -3.25 24.53
C PRO A 200 -10.86 -3.07 23.45
N LEU A 201 -10.38 -1.84 23.19
CA LEU A 201 -9.44 -1.56 22.12
C LEU A 201 -8.02 -2.02 22.49
N LYS A 202 -7.42 -2.88 21.66
CA LYS A 202 -6.05 -3.36 21.83
C LYS A 202 -5.07 -2.66 20.89
N SER A 203 -5.37 -2.63 19.60
CA SER A 203 -4.48 -2.00 18.63
C SER A 203 -5.22 -1.57 17.36
N ILE A 204 -4.61 -0.63 16.64
CA ILE A 204 -5.06 -0.16 15.34
C ILE A 204 -3.93 -0.37 14.34
N GLU A 205 -4.19 -1.05 13.22
CA GLU A 205 -3.28 -1.16 12.09
C GLU A 205 -3.77 -0.25 10.96
N PHE A 206 -2.86 0.58 10.43
CA PHE A 206 -3.17 1.52 9.35
C PHE A 206 -2.88 0.93 7.97
N ASN A 207 -3.56 1.42 6.94
CA ASN A 207 -3.35 1.05 5.54
C ASN A 207 -2.04 1.60 4.97
N PHE A 208 -1.40 2.52 5.67
CA PHE A 208 -0.19 3.22 5.24
C PHE A 208 0.84 3.22 6.37
N PRO A 209 2.14 3.41 6.06
CA PRO A 209 3.17 3.51 7.08
C PRO A 209 3.04 4.83 7.83
N ILE A 210 3.10 4.76 9.15
CA ILE A 210 3.32 5.90 10.03
C ILE A 210 4.74 5.86 10.58
N TYR A 211 5.27 7.01 11.01
CA TYR A 211 6.66 7.08 11.43
C TYR A 211 6.73 7.63 12.84
N ARG A 212 7.50 6.96 13.70
CA ARG A 212 7.81 7.41 15.05
C ARG A 212 9.29 7.19 15.32
N ASP A 213 9.99 8.22 15.82
CA ASP A 213 11.43 8.19 16.09
C ASP A 213 12.28 7.71 14.90
N GLY A 214 11.88 8.06 13.67
CA GLY A 214 12.54 7.67 12.43
C GLY A 214 12.27 6.22 11.98
N GLN A 215 11.48 5.45 12.72
CA GLN A 215 11.12 4.07 12.37
C GLN A 215 9.73 4.00 11.73
N GLU A 216 9.60 3.13 10.73
CA GLU A 216 8.32 2.84 10.09
C GLU A 216 7.49 1.93 10.98
N VAL A 217 6.24 2.33 11.19
CA VAL A 217 5.27 1.65 12.03
C VAL A 217 3.94 1.56 11.28
N ARG A 218 3.24 0.43 11.41
CA ARG A 218 1.89 0.29 10.85
C ARG A 218 0.84 0.00 11.89
N ARG A 219 1.23 -0.41 13.10
CA ARG A 219 0.31 -0.78 14.17
C ARG A 219 0.59 0.03 15.42
N LEU A 220 -0.46 0.60 16.00
CA LEU A 220 -0.44 1.26 17.29
C LEU A 220 -1.07 0.34 18.33
N LEU A 221 -0.38 0.14 19.47
CA LEU A 221 -0.99 -0.43 20.67
C LEU A 221 -1.66 0.70 21.45
N TRP A 222 -2.87 0.42 21.95
CA TRP A 222 -3.65 1.37 22.72
C TRP A 222 -3.76 0.90 24.17
N GLU A 223 -3.09 1.60 25.08
CA GLU A 223 -3.18 1.35 26.51
C GLU A 223 -3.67 2.62 27.22
N LYS A 224 -4.71 2.49 28.05
CA LYS A 224 -5.31 3.60 28.77
C LYS A 224 -4.31 4.21 29.75
N GLY A 225 -3.95 5.46 29.52
CA GLY A 225 -3.07 6.24 30.40
C GLY A 225 -1.59 6.22 30.05
N ASN A 226 -1.19 5.50 29.01
CA ASN A 226 0.15 5.56 28.47
C ASN A 226 0.17 6.00 27.01
N THR A 227 1.21 6.73 26.66
CA THR A 227 1.59 7.06 25.31
C THR A 227 1.49 5.84 24.40
N VAL A 228 0.91 6.03 23.25
CA VAL A 228 0.79 5.04 22.18
C VAL A 228 2.09 4.27 22.01
N GLU A 229 2.14 3.02 22.46
CA GLU A 229 3.26 2.12 22.15
C GLU A 229 3.18 1.66 20.71
N THR A 230 4.30 1.74 20.05
CA THR A 230 4.43 1.50 18.61
C THR A 230 5.01 0.13 18.35
N VAL A 231 4.27 -0.76 17.70
CA VAL A 231 4.82 -2.03 17.22
C VAL A 231 5.49 -1.79 15.87
N VAL A 232 6.81 -1.85 15.87
CA VAL A 232 7.59 -1.86 14.64
C VAL A 232 7.24 -3.11 13.87
N LEU A 233 6.63 -2.97 12.70
CA LEU A 233 6.56 -4.09 11.77
C LEU A 233 7.98 -4.31 11.24
N LEU A 234 8.54 -5.45 11.59
CA LEU A 234 9.72 -5.94 10.91
C LEU A 234 9.43 -5.90 9.41
N LYS A 235 10.27 -5.18 8.65
CA LYS A 235 10.27 -5.28 7.18
C LYS A 235 10.18 -6.77 6.87
N LYS A 236 9.39 -7.16 5.89
CA LYS A 236 9.48 -8.49 5.28
C LYS A 236 10.91 -8.62 4.73
N HIS A 237 11.83 -9.05 5.57
CA HIS A 237 13.10 -9.55 5.08
C HIS A 237 12.78 -10.79 4.23
N SER A 238 13.41 -10.87 3.08
CA SER A 238 13.35 -12.08 2.26
C SER A 238 13.64 -13.26 3.20
N ASN A 239 13.04 -14.42 2.97
CA ASN A 239 13.18 -15.63 3.80
C ASN A 239 14.63 -16.08 4.11
N LYS A 240 15.64 -15.38 3.62
CA LYS A 240 17.06 -15.63 3.86
C LYS A 240 17.58 -15.05 5.18
N ASP A 241 16.88 -14.09 5.80
CA ASP A 241 17.37 -13.35 6.97
C ASP A 241 16.57 -13.63 8.26
N LEU A 242 15.70 -14.64 8.26
CA LEU A 242 15.05 -15.11 9.47
C LEU A 242 16.06 -15.87 10.32
N PRO A 243 16.36 -15.45 11.57
CA PRO A 243 17.16 -16.26 12.48
C PRO A 243 16.46 -17.61 12.66
N LYS A 244 17.21 -18.69 12.47
CA LYS A 244 16.70 -20.06 12.66
C LYS A 244 16.15 -20.15 14.10
N ALA A 245 14.87 -20.49 14.21
CA ALA A 245 14.24 -20.76 15.50
C ALA A 245 15.04 -21.87 16.19
N GLY A 246 15.78 -21.51 17.26
CA GLY A 246 16.60 -22.48 17.99
C GLY A 246 17.76 -21.93 18.81
N ALA A 247 18.10 -20.65 18.72
CA ALA A 247 19.13 -20.08 19.58
C ALA A 247 18.55 -19.76 20.97
N LYS A 248 18.74 -20.68 21.94
CA LYS A 248 18.51 -20.41 23.38
C LYS A 248 19.41 -19.25 23.81
N ALA A 249 18.82 -18.17 24.31
CA ALA A 249 19.54 -17.11 24.98
C ALA A 249 20.25 -17.67 26.22
N PRO A 250 21.53 -17.32 26.49
CA PRO A 250 22.16 -17.69 27.74
C PRO A 250 21.56 -16.88 28.89
N LEU A 251 21.08 -17.59 29.89
CA LEU A 251 20.72 -17.03 31.18
C LEU A 251 21.97 -16.37 31.80
N LYS A 252 21.86 -15.11 32.12
CA LYS A 252 22.60 -14.44 33.16
C LYS A 252 21.66 -13.59 33.99
#